data_8d4748a9658a7d57ede0c3580279a690
#
_entry.id   8d4748a9658a7d57ede0c3580279a690
#
_cell.length_a   1.000
_cell.length_b   1.000
_cell.length_c   1.000
_cell.angle_alpha   90.00
_cell.angle_beta   90.00
_cell.angle_gamma   90.00
#
_symmetry.space_group_name_H-M   'P 1'
#
loop_
_entity.id
_entity.type
_entity.pdbx_description
1 polymer ?
#
loop_
_entity_poly.entity_id
_entity_poly.type
_entity_poly.pdbx_seq_one_letter_code
_entity_poly.pdbx_strand_id
1 'polypeptide(L)'
;MTATTVTTGLVAVAPAHALTGAEAPAGQYASVVRLNVGDEANRRACTATLVDEWWVATAAGCFATVPGQPVPAGKPALPATVTLANGETREVTELAPRADRDLVLARLMLPARGAATAKVATSAPATGTDLTSAGLGRTKTEWVPGKPHTGTFTLDSTAATTLAVVGKGTDAICKGDTGSPLLNAAGELVGVNSRSWQGGCLGTDPAETRTGAIAVRTDDIAQWIVKTTEPRRSAAAHEAGGADQVRFADWDGDGKPDYISIATDGNVSVWLNRGPNAWATVGRVATGTTADRSRVRLADYDGDGRADYWVINANGSVNVHLNRGGDVGGGWKDLGIVASGITAKQDQVRFADWDGDGRADYITIVDNGNVSVWLNRGDNAWEGIGRVATGTTTDRSRVRLADWNGDGRADYWVINPNGSVNVWVNEGGDVGGGWITVGQVASGVTTEHARVHFADFNGDVHTDFLLRGSGTSTAYSAWLGDGNVNGWNGIGQIASGV
;
A
#
# COMPACT_ATOMS: atom_id res chain seq x y z
N MET A 1 10.36 -42.29 70.78
CA MET A 1 9.39 -41.49 70.02
C MET A 1 10.10 -41.03 68.76
N THR A 2 9.90 -41.70 67.64
CA THR A 2 10.50 -41.40 66.35
C THR A 2 9.49 -40.60 65.50
N ALA A 3 9.82 -39.34 65.23
CA ALA A 3 8.98 -38.46 64.41
C ALA A 3 9.26 -38.73 62.92
N THR A 4 8.24 -39.19 62.21
CA THR A 4 8.26 -39.38 60.75
C THR A 4 7.85 -38.11 60.08
N THR A 5 8.79 -37.44 59.37
CA THR A 5 8.51 -36.25 58.53
C THR A 5 7.92 -36.71 57.18
N VAL A 6 6.68 -36.35 56.93
CA VAL A 6 6.02 -36.50 55.60
C VAL A 6 6.39 -35.32 54.75
N THR A 7 7.21 -35.51 53.74
CA THR A 7 7.48 -34.54 52.69
C THR A 7 6.34 -34.55 51.66
N THR A 8 5.47 -33.57 51.67
CA THR A 8 4.50 -33.30 50.60
C THR A 8 5.23 -32.70 49.40
N GLY A 9 5.45 -33.53 48.40
CA GLY A 9 5.94 -33.05 47.09
C GLY A 9 4.87 -32.20 46.42
N LEU A 10 5.15 -30.91 46.22
CA LEU A 10 4.37 -30.07 45.30
C LEU A 10 4.60 -30.61 43.87
N VAL A 11 3.60 -31.24 43.30
CA VAL A 11 3.53 -31.47 41.87
C VAL A 11 3.28 -30.13 41.23
N ALA A 12 4.30 -29.53 40.60
CA ALA A 12 4.12 -28.38 39.76
C ALA A 12 3.25 -28.82 38.57
N VAL A 13 2.00 -28.40 38.56
CA VAL A 13 1.14 -28.54 37.38
C VAL A 13 1.70 -27.60 36.34
N ALA A 14 2.31 -28.13 35.28
CA ALA A 14 2.72 -27.36 34.13
C ALA A 14 1.48 -26.66 33.53
N PRO A 15 1.52 -25.37 33.22
CA PRO A 15 0.38 -24.70 32.62
C PRO A 15 0.03 -25.36 31.29
N ALA A 16 -1.24 -25.59 31.07
CA ALA A 16 -1.78 -26.13 29.83
C ALA A 16 -1.62 -25.07 28.70
N HIS A 17 -1.10 -25.49 27.56
CA HIS A 17 -0.67 -24.62 26.46
C HIS A 17 -1.62 -24.70 25.25
N ALA A 18 -1.71 -23.62 24.47
CA ALA A 18 -2.64 -23.42 23.35
C ALA A 18 -1.93 -22.66 22.18
N LEU A 19 -2.40 -22.49 20.89
CA LEU A 19 -2.04 -23.15 19.67
C LEU A 19 -2.02 -24.46 20.34
N THR A 20 -1.69 -25.28 20.49
CA THR A 20 -1.78 -26.02 21.78
C THR A 20 -0.58 -25.68 22.72
N GLY A 21 0.18 -24.59 22.42
CA GLY A 21 1.29 -24.06 23.22
C GLY A 21 0.93 -22.88 24.15
N ALA A 22 1.92 -22.23 24.78
CA ALA A 22 1.70 -21.13 25.73
C ALA A 22 1.18 -19.86 25.08
N GLU A 23 0.44 -19.05 25.84
CA GLU A 23 0.22 -17.63 25.51
C GLU A 23 1.59 -16.94 25.33
N ALA A 24 1.76 -16.23 24.22
CA ALA A 24 2.98 -15.51 23.94
C ALA A 24 3.18 -14.36 24.94
N PRO A 25 4.40 -14.11 25.42
CA PRO A 25 4.70 -12.89 26.15
C PRO A 25 4.26 -11.65 25.39
N ALA A 26 3.81 -10.64 26.14
CA ALA A 26 3.30 -9.41 25.54
C ALA A 26 4.34 -8.79 24.60
N GLY A 27 3.92 -8.48 23.35
CA GLY A 27 4.76 -7.88 22.30
C GLY A 27 5.68 -8.84 21.54
N GLN A 28 5.81 -10.12 21.94
CA GLN A 28 6.77 -11.05 21.30
C GLN A 28 6.41 -11.36 19.85
N TYR A 29 5.14 -11.43 19.48
CA TYR A 29 4.68 -11.67 18.10
C TYR A 29 3.76 -10.55 17.64
N ALA A 30 4.20 -9.30 17.80
CA ALA A 30 3.41 -8.11 17.46
C ALA A 30 3.06 -7.99 15.95
N SER A 31 3.79 -8.69 15.09
CA SER A 31 3.46 -8.84 13.66
C SER A 31 2.31 -9.80 13.37
N VAL A 32 1.92 -10.64 14.35
CA VAL A 32 0.81 -11.59 14.20
C VAL A 32 -0.49 -10.89 14.52
N VAL A 33 -1.41 -10.89 13.58
CA VAL A 33 -2.64 -10.11 13.63
C VAL A 33 -3.86 -10.98 13.32
N ARG A 34 -5.02 -10.59 13.84
CA ARG A 34 -6.29 -11.27 13.57
C ARG A 34 -6.88 -10.77 12.26
N LEU A 35 -7.22 -11.68 11.37
CA LEU A 35 -7.96 -11.40 10.14
C LEU A 35 -9.40 -11.87 10.30
N ASN A 36 -10.36 -10.99 10.08
CA ASN A 36 -11.78 -11.30 10.00
C ASN A 36 -12.26 -11.04 8.58
N VAL A 37 -12.94 -12.01 7.97
CA VAL A 37 -13.49 -11.90 6.61
C VAL A 37 -14.98 -12.22 6.65
N GLY A 38 -15.79 -11.41 5.98
CA GLY A 38 -17.23 -11.55 5.89
C GLY A 38 -18.01 -10.71 6.89
N ASP A 39 -19.33 -10.74 6.73
CA ASP A 39 -20.32 -10.10 7.58
C ASP A 39 -20.68 -10.99 8.80
N GLU A 40 -21.67 -10.55 9.58
CA GLU A 40 -22.16 -11.28 10.76
C GLU A 40 -22.65 -12.70 10.42
N ALA A 41 -23.22 -12.91 9.24
CA ALA A 41 -23.79 -14.20 8.82
C ALA A 41 -22.72 -15.17 8.28
N ASN A 42 -21.66 -14.63 7.67
CA ASN A 42 -20.64 -15.40 6.95
C ASN A 42 -19.22 -15.20 7.52
N ARG A 43 -19.10 -14.85 8.80
CA ARG A 43 -17.83 -14.47 9.41
C ARG A 43 -16.85 -15.64 9.49
N ARG A 44 -15.63 -15.40 9.00
CA ARG A 44 -14.47 -16.28 9.14
C ARG A 44 -13.39 -15.55 9.92
N ALA A 45 -12.77 -16.26 10.85
CA ALA A 45 -11.58 -15.77 11.54
C ALA A 45 -10.36 -16.56 11.06
N CYS A 46 -9.31 -15.85 10.69
CA CYS A 46 -8.00 -16.32 10.32
C CYS A 46 -6.93 -15.57 11.10
N THR A 47 -5.71 -16.02 10.99
CA THR A 47 -4.52 -15.29 11.43
C THR A 47 -3.80 -14.75 10.20
N ALA A 48 -3.13 -13.61 10.33
CA ALA A 48 -2.27 -13.05 9.30
C ALA A 48 -0.98 -12.53 9.94
N THR A 49 0.00 -12.20 9.11
CA THR A 49 1.30 -11.68 9.54
C THR A 49 1.62 -10.39 8.80
N LEU A 50 1.87 -9.31 9.52
CA LEU A 50 2.40 -8.07 8.92
C LEU A 50 3.78 -8.36 8.32
N VAL A 51 3.92 -8.22 7.01
CA VAL A 51 5.18 -8.34 6.28
C VAL A 51 5.70 -6.98 5.82
N ASP A 52 4.83 -5.99 5.87
CA ASP A 52 5.08 -4.58 5.58
C ASP A 52 4.05 -3.73 6.35
N GLU A 53 4.25 -2.42 6.50
CA GLU A 53 3.28 -1.55 7.18
C GLU A 53 1.90 -1.54 6.50
N TRP A 54 1.86 -1.77 5.20
CA TRP A 54 0.65 -1.77 4.38
C TRP A 54 0.10 -3.16 4.08
N TRP A 55 0.88 -4.24 4.34
CA TRP A 55 0.56 -5.57 3.85
C TRP A 55 0.65 -6.65 4.92
N VAL A 56 -0.34 -7.51 4.90
CA VAL A 56 -0.30 -8.76 5.66
C VAL A 56 -0.23 -9.96 4.72
N ALA A 57 0.55 -10.98 5.10
CA ALA A 57 0.56 -12.29 4.46
C ALA A 57 -0.39 -13.23 5.20
N THR A 58 -1.21 -14.00 4.45
CA THR A 58 -2.13 -14.99 5.02
C THR A 58 -2.45 -16.07 3.98
N ALA A 59 -3.21 -17.09 4.38
CA ALA A 59 -3.69 -18.12 3.44
C ALA A 59 -4.80 -17.55 2.53
N ALA A 60 -4.71 -17.80 1.22
CA ALA A 60 -5.71 -17.36 0.25
C ALA A 60 -7.10 -17.95 0.56
N GLY A 61 -7.14 -19.17 1.10
CA GLY A 61 -8.38 -19.84 1.53
C GLY A 61 -9.20 -19.03 2.55
N CYS A 62 -8.60 -18.09 3.28
CA CYS A 62 -9.32 -17.17 4.16
C CYS A 62 -10.30 -16.27 3.40
N PHE A 63 -9.96 -15.88 2.18
CA PHE A 63 -10.79 -15.01 1.32
C PHE A 63 -11.63 -15.78 0.30
N ALA A 64 -11.38 -17.08 0.10
CA ALA A 64 -12.14 -17.87 -0.88
C ALA A 64 -13.63 -17.93 -0.51
N THR A 65 -14.51 -17.50 -1.40
CA THR A 65 -15.97 -17.60 -1.21
C THR A 65 -16.45 -19.05 -1.26
N VAL A 66 -15.79 -19.88 -2.06
CA VAL A 66 -15.99 -21.31 -2.15
C VAL A 66 -14.67 -22.01 -1.82
N PRO A 67 -14.65 -22.98 -0.88
CA PRO A 67 -13.42 -23.69 -0.51
C PRO A 67 -12.74 -24.32 -1.72
N GLY A 68 -11.41 -24.12 -1.83
CA GLY A 68 -10.60 -24.67 -2.91
C GLY A 68 -10.66 -23.93 -4.24
N GLN A 69 -11.44 -22.86 -4.35
CA GLN A 69 -11.42 -22.01 -5.54
C GLN A 69 -10.35 -20.92 -5.43
N PRO A 70 -9.74 -20.54 -6.56
CA PRO A 70 -8.82 -19.40 -6.61
C PRO A 70 -9.45 -18.11 -6.11
N VAL A 71 -8.66 -17.30 -5.42
CA VAL A 71 -9.06 -15.96 -4.98
C VAL A 71 -8.62 -14.96 -6.06
N PRO A 72 -9.54 -14.12 -6.58
CA PRO A 72 -9.18 -13.07 -7.54
C PRO A 72 -8.27 -12.01 -6.90
N ALA A 73 -7.39 -11.42 -7.70
CA ALA A 73 -6.66 -10.22 -7.31
C ALA A 73 -7.61 -9.00 -7.26
N GLY A 74 -7.21 -7.97 -6.52
CA GLY A 74 -7.96 -6.74 -6.36
C GLY A 74 -8.87 -6.74 -5.12
N LYS A 75 -10.00 -6.06 -5.16
CA LYS A 75 -10.89 -5.88 -4.00
C LYS A 75 -11.40 -7.23 -3.44
N PRO A 76 -11.36 -7.44 -2.10
CA PRO A 76 -11.97 -8.61 -1.49
C PRO A 76 -13.45 -8.75 -1.83
N ALA A 77 -13.90 -9.98 -2.13
CA ALA A 77 -15.32 -10.24 -2.43
C ALA A 77 -16.23 -10.05 -1.21
N LEU A 78 -15.68 -10.16 -0.01
CA LEU A 78 -16.36 -9.92 1.27
C LEU A 78 -15.58 -8.86 2.07
N PRO A 79 -16.26 -8.05 2.89
CA PRO A 79 -15.58 -7.13 3.80
C PRO A 79 -14.53 -7.88 4.63
N ALA A 80 -13.36 -7.30 4.77
CA ALA A 80 -12.28 -7.92 5.54
C ALA A 80 -11.57 -6.88 6.40
N THR A 81 -11.22 -7.27 7.63
CA THR A 81 -10.55 -6.39 8.59
C THR A 81 -9.41 -7.12 9.30
N VAL A 82 -8.34 -6.40 9.56
CA VAL A 82 -7.20 -6.84 10.36
C VAL A 82 -7.23 -6.10 11.70
N THR A 83 -7.15 -6.84 12.81
CA THR A 83 -6.98 -6.26 14.16
C THR A 83 -5.52 -6.39 14.56
N LEU A 84 -4.85 -5.25 14.75
CA LEU A 84 -3.44 -5.14 15.14
C LEU A 84 -3.23 -5.51 16.62
N ALA A 85 -1.98 -5.73 17.02
CA ALA A 85 -1.63 -6.08 18.41
C ALA A 85 -2.02 -5.00 19.44
N ASN A 86 -2.13 -3.73 19.03
CA ASN A 86 -2.59 -2.62 19.88
C ASN A 86 -4.13 -2.51 19.96
N GLY A 87 -4.87 -3.41 19.27
CA GLY A 87 -6.33 -3.44 19.21
C GLY A 87 -6.96 -2.58 18.11
N GLU A 88 -6.16 -1.79 17.38
CA GLU A 88 -6.66 -1.03 16.23
C GLU A 88 -7.07 -1.94 15.09
N THR A 89 -8.11 -1.55 14.36
CA THR A 89 -8.62 -2.30 13.21
C THR A 89 -8.33 -1.55 11.92
N ARG A 90 -7.89 -2.30 10.89
CA ARG A 90 -7.65 -1.81 9.53
C ARG A 90 -8.51 -2.60 8.55
N GLU A 91 -9.14 -1.92 7.61
CA GLU A 91 -9.84 -2.55 6.50
C GLU A 91 -8.84 -3.12 5.48
N VAL A 92 -9.18 -4.24 4.84
CA VAL A 92 -8.42 -4.78 3.71
C VAL A 92 -9.05 -4.29 2.41
N THR A 93 -8.28 -3.62 1.57
CA THR A 93 -8.75 -3.00 0.33
C THR A 93 -8.37 -3.76 -0.92
N GLU A 94 -7.29 -4.55 -0.86
CA GLU A 94 -6.75 -5.23 -2.03
C GLU A 94 -6.16 -6.59 -1.67
N LEU A 95 -6.25 -7.52 -2.61
CA LEU A 95 -5.67 -8.86 -2.55
C LEU A 95 -4.70 -9.06 -3.70
N ALA A 96 -3.50 -9.53 -3.38
CA ALA A 96 -2.49 -10.02 -4.34
C ALA A 96 -2.26 -11.52 -4.08
N PRO A 97 -3.08 -12.42 -4.67
CA PRO A 97 -2.95 -13.85 -4.46
C PRO A 97 -1.85 -14.47 -5.31
N ARG A 98 -1.31 -15.58 -4.84
CA ARG A 98 -0.48 -16.48 -5.63
C ARG A 98 -1.34 -17.52 -6.31
N ALA A 99 -1.11 -17.76 -7.60
CA ALA A 99 -1.84 -18.80 -8.34
C ALA A 99 -1.31 -20.21 -8.08
N ASP A 100 -0.05 -20.33 -7.63
CA ASP A 100 0.66 -21.61 -7.46
C ASP A 100 0.56 -22.20 -6.05
N ARG A 101 0.03 -21.42 -5.07
CA ARG A 101 -0.05 -21.85 -3.66
C ARG A 101 -1.13 -21.08 -2.90
N ASP A 102 -1.55 -21.64 -1.76
CA ASP A 102 -2.55 -21.04 -0.86
C ASP A 102 -1.95 -19.85 -0.07
N LEU A 103 -1.59 -18.77 -0.78
CA LEU A 103 -1.03 -17.56 -0.23
C LEU A 103 -1.63 -16.34 -0.89
N VAL A 104 -1.90 -15.32 -0.08
CA VAL A 104 -2.30 -13.99 -0.52
C VAL A 104 -1.61 -12.93 0.34
N LEU A 105 -1.16 -11.86 -0.29
CA LEU A 105 -0.89 -10.61 0.41
C LEU A 105 -2.16 -9.77 0.38
N ALA A 106 -2.53 -9.24 1.54
CA ALA A 106 -3.73 -8.40 1.69
C ALA A 106 -3.31 -6.99 2.12
N ARG A 107 -3.69 -5.98 1.34
CA ARG A 107 -3.33 -4.59 1.58
C ARG A 107 -4.30 -3.96 2.57
N LEU A 108 -3.75 -3.26 3.54
CA LEU A 108 -4.50 -2.48 4.52
C LEU A 108 -4.89 -1.11 3.94
N MET A 109 -6.04 -0.61 4.32
CA MET A 109 -6.52 0.73 3.94
C MET A 109 -5.65 1.85 4.52
N LEU A 110 -5.17 1.66 5.74
CA LEU A 110 -4.26 2.56 6.45
C LEU A 110 -3.07 1.76 6.99
N PRO A 111 -1.87 2.34 7.03
CA PRO A 111 -0.68 1.61 7.47
C PRO A 111 -0.74 1.25 8.95
N ALA A 112 -0.11 0.14 9.30
CA ALA A 112 0.12 -0.30 10.67
C ALA A 112 1.39 0.35 11.23
N ARG A 113 1.42 1.68 11.32
CA ARG A 113 2.62 2.45 11.71
C ARG A 113 3.15 2.06 13.07
N GLY A 114 4.46 1.88 13.13
CA GLY A 114 5.16 1.51 14.36
C GLY A 114 4.87 0.08 14.83
N ALA A 115 4.06 -0.69 14.09
CA ALA A 115 3.89 -2.10 14.34
C ALA A 115 5.11 -2.89 13.82
N ALA A 116 5.47 -3.97 14.54
CA ALA A 116 6.51 -4.86 14.08
C ALA A 116 6.07 -5.62 12.83
N THR A 117 6.95 -5.72 11.84
CA THR A 117 6.77 -6.54 10.64
C THR A 117 7.66 -7.78 10.69
N ALA A 118 7.22 -8.88 10.10
CA ALA A 118 8.03 -10.09 10.00
C ALA A 118 8.92 -10.03 8.76
N LYS A 119 10.22 -10.26 8.95
CA LYS A 119 11.16 -10.44 7.85
C LYS A 119 10.91 -11.78 7.17
N VAL A 120 10.89 -11.82 5.85
CA VAL A 120 10.74 -13.04 5.07
C VAL A 120 12.11 -13.70 4.90
N ALA A 121 12.21 -15.01 5.20
CA ALA A 121 13.41 -15.80 4.96
C ALA A 121 13.68 -15.91 3.45
N THR A 122 14.95 -15.99 3.07
CA THR A 122 15.38 -16.14 1.67
C THR A 122 15.96 -17.53 1.37
N SER A 123 15.86 -18.45 2.33
CA SER A 123 16.33 -19.84 2.19
C SER A 123 15.39 -20.80 2.90
N ALA A 124 15.21 -21.99 2.31
CA ALA A 124 14.41 -23.04 2.90
C ALA A 124 15.03 -23.56 4.21
N PRO A 125 14.21 -23.83 5.24
CA PRO A 125 14.68 -24.52 6.42
C PRO A 125 15.04 -25.99 6.09
N ALA A 126 16.02 -26.55 6.80
CA ALA A 126 16.39 -27.96 6.64
C ALA A 126 15.36 -28.88 7.29
N THR A 127 15.12 -30.04 6.70
CA THR A 127 14.29 -31.09 7.30
C THR A 127 14.80 -31.45 8.69
N GLY A 128 13.90 -31.63 9.64
CA GLY A 128 14.22 -31.90 11.05
C GLY A 128 14.43 -30.62 11.88
N THR A 129 14.42 -29.42 11.25
CA THR A 129 14.52 -28.14 11.99
C THR A 129 13.23 -27.89 12.76
N ASP A 130 13.38 -27.34 13.96
CA ASP A 130 12.26 -26.82 14.73
C ASP A 130 11.87 -25.42 14.26
N LEU A 131 10.59 -25.25 14.01
CA LEU A 131 9.96 -23.99 13.59
C LEU A 131 8.91 -23.60 14.62
N THR A 132 8.71 -22.30 14.82
CA THR A 132 7.69 -21.78 15.71
C THR A 132 6.51 -21.22 14.91
N SER A 133 5.30 -21.55 15.32
CA SER A 133 4.10 -20.86 14.84
C SER A 133 3.50 -20.03 15.98
N ALA A 134 2.92 -18.88 15.62
CA ALA A 134 2.16 -18.03 16.54
C ALA A 134 0.81 -17.68 15.90
N GLY A 135 -0.29 -17.88 16.61
CA GLY A 135 -1.62 -17.72 16.05
C GLY A 135 -2.66 -17.20 17.03
N LEU A 136 -3.79 -16.77 16.49
CA LEU A 136 -4.93 -16.21 17.21
C LEU A 136 -6.19 -17.10 17.06
N GLY A 137 -5.99 -18.35 16.60
CA GLY A 137 -7.03 -19.36 16.46
C GLY A 137 -7.45 -19.96 17.81
N ARG A 138 -8.30 -20.97 17.74
CA ARG A 138 -8.72 -21.72 18.93
C ARG A 138 -7.54 -22.38 19.63
N THR A 139 -7.72 -22.60 20.90
CA THR A 139 -6.76 -23.32 21.71
C THR A 139 -7.36 -24.67 22.17
N LYS A 140 -6.78 -25.31 23.18
CA LYS A 140 -7.39 -26.46 23.84
C LYS A 140 -8.60 -26.06 24.71
N THR A 141 -8.62 -24.83 25.18
CA THR A 141 -9.55 -24.37 26.22
C THR A 141 -10.31 -23.10 25.83
N GLU A 142 -9.82 -22.33 24.83
CA GLU A 142 -10.40 -21.06 24.42
C GLU A 142 -10.86 -21.09 22.96
N TRP A 143 -12.05 -20.56 22.69
CA TRP A 143 -12.58 -20.41 21.35
C TRP A 143 -11.99 -19.24 20.58
N VAL A 144 -11.70 -18.14 21.27
CA VAL A 144 -11.20 -16.89 20.71
C VAL A 144 -10.22 -16.28 21.71
N PRO A 145 -8.94 -16.68 21.68
CA PRO A 145 -7.94 -16.14 22.60
C PRO A 145 -7.69 -14.66 22.32
N GLY A 146 -7.45 -13.89 23.38
CA GLY A 146 -7.20 -12.44 23.29
C GLY A 146 -5.78 -12.10 22.82
N LYS A 147 -4.84 -13.05 22.91
CA LYS A 147 -3.42 -12.88 22.56
C LYS A 147 -2.94 -14.04 21.71
N PRO A 148 -1.83 -13.87 20.96
CA PRO A 148 -1.23 -14.97 20.22
C PRO A 148 -0.79 -16.10 21.14
N HIS A 149 -1.00 -17.32 20.68
CA HIS A 149 -0.46 -18.53 21.28
C HIS A 149 0.60 -19.12 20.36
N THR A 150 1.53 -19.86 20.93
CA THR A 150 2.67 -20.41 20.17
C THR A 150 2.64 -21.94 20.17
N GLY A 151 3.29 -22.53 19.18
CA GLY A 151 3.57 -23.95 19.12
C GLY A 151 4.89 -24.20 18.38
N THR A 152 5.55 -25.28 18.76
CA THR A 152 6.78 -25.74 18.09
C THR A 152 6.48 -26.91 17.19
N PHE A 153 6.99 -26.85 15.96
CA PHE A 153 6.76 -27.85 14.92
C PHE A 153 8.09 -28.29 14.35
N THR A 154 8.26 -29.57 14.15
CA THR A 154 9.42 -30.11 13.43
C THR A 154 9.09 -30.18 11.95
N LEU A 155 9.95 -29.67 11.08
CA LEU A 155 9.82 -29.80 9.63
C LEU A 155 10.05 -31.25 9.21
N ASP A 156 9.01 -31.88 8.72
CA ASP A 156 9.03 -33.26 8.24
C ASP A 156 9.55 -33.35 6.80
N SER A 157 8.99 -32.55 5.91
CA SER A 157 9.41 -32.52 4.51
C SER A 157 9.13 -31.19 3.82
N THR A 158 9.89 -30.93 2.75
CA THR A 158 9.77 -29.75 1.90
C THR A 158 9.42 -30.16 0.48
N ALA A 159 8.34 -29.59 -0.08
CA ALA A 159 7.96 -29.72 -1.48
C ALA A 159 8.21 -28.39 -2.22
N ALA A 160 7.89 -28.34 -3.51
CA ALA A 160 8.11 -27.15 -4.33
C ALA A 160 7.46 -25.86 -3.74
N THR A 161 6.23 -25.98 -3.23
CA THR A 161 5.45 -24.82 -2.72
C THR A 161 5.00 -24.99 -1.27
N THR A 162 5.29 -26.11 -0.61
CA THR A 162 4.77 -26.44 0.72
C THR A 162 5.82 -27.01 1.66
N LEU A 163 5.56 -26.84 2.94
CA LEU A 163 6.27 -27.43 4.07
C LEU A 163 5.29 -28.32 4.83
N ALA A 164 5.63 -29.58 5.03
CA ALA A 164 4.90 -30.45 5.94
C ALA A 164 5.58 -30.42 7.33
N VAL A 165 4.81 -30.15 8.36
CA VAL A 165 5.31 -30.02 9.73
C VAL A 165 4.50 -30.90 10.68
N VAL A 166 5.14 -31.33 11.76
CA VAL A 166 4.51 -32.11 12.83
C VAL A 166 4.74 -31.42 14.15
N GLY A 167 3.66 -31.21 14.91
CA GLY A 167 3.73 -30.57 16.21
C GLY A 167 4.57 -31.36 17.23
N LYS A 168 5.37 -30.67 18.01
CA LYS A 168 6.10 -31.24 19.13
C LYS A 168 5.17 -31.54 20.30
N GLY A 169 5.24 -32.73 20.83
CA GLY A 169 4.35 -33.13 21.90
C GLY A 169 2.88 -33.07 21.45
N THR A 170 2.14 -32.12 21.98
CA THR A 170 0.73 -31.93 21.68
C THR A 170 0.46 -30.65 20.92
N ASP A 171 1.48 -29.95 20.38
CA ASP A 171 1.33 -28.73 19.65
C ASP A 171 0.63 -28.96 18.30
N ALA A 172 -0.42 -28.24 18.01
CA ALA A 172 -1.21 -28.36 16.79
C ALA A 172 -1.67 -26.98 16.29
N ILE A 173 -1.80 -26.84 14.98
CA ILE A 173 -2.45 -25.69 14.32
C ILE A 173 -3.95 -25.91 14.40
N CYS A 174 -4.67 -24.96 14.99
CA CYS A 174 -6.10 -25.07 15.25
C CYS A 174 -6.92 -24.21 14.28
N LYS A 175 -8.25 -24.35 14.31
CA LYS A 175 -9.16 -23.55 13.50
C LYS A 175 -9.06 -22.06 13.89
N GLY A 176 -8.81 -21.20 12.91
CA GLY A 176 -8.50 -19.79 13.12
C GLY A 176 -7.02 -19.45 13.02
N ASP A 177 -6.12 -20.46 13.09
CA ASP A 177 -4.69 -20.28 12.84
C ASP A 177 -4.31 -20.40 11.36
N THR A 178 -5.26 -20.71 10.48
CA THR A 178 -5.03 -20.62 9.03
C THR A 178 -4.53 -19.21 8.70
N GLY A 179 -3.40 -19.12 7.99
CA GLY A 179 -2.72 -17.87 7.70
C GLY A 179 -1.67 -17.44 8.73
N SER A 180 -1.53 -18.15 9.86
CA SER A 180 -0.49 -17.87 10.84
C SER A 180 0.92 -18.14 10.30
N PRO A 181 1.94 -17.41 10.80
CA PRO A 181 3.32 -17.59 10.35
C PRO A 181 3.90 -18.92 10.85
N LEU A 182 4.80 -19.45 10.05
CA LEU A 182 5.79 -20.45 10.45
C LEU A 182 7.16 -19.78 10.41
N LEU A 183 7.81 -19.69 11.57
CA LEU A 183 9.02 -18.88 11.79
C LEU A 183 10.23 -19.76 12.07
N ASN A 184 11.40 -19.39 11.53
CA ASN A 184 12.67 -20.01 11.88
C ASN A 184 13.20 -19.49 13.25
N ALA A 185 14.36 -20.00 13.69
CA ALA A 185 14.97 -19.60 14.96
C ALA A 185 15.39 -18.09 15.00
N ALA A 186 15.54 -17.46 13.85
CA ALA A 186 15.80 -16.03 13.75
C ALA A 186 14.53 -15.17 13.78
N GLY A 187 13.34 -15.80 13.85
CA GLY A 187 12.04 -15.11 13.77
C GLY A 187 11.63 -14.71 12.36
N GLU A 188 12.28 -15.24 11.33
CA GLU A 188 11.95 -14.95 9.94
C GLU A 188 10.85 -15.89 9.43
N LEU A 189 9.96 -15.34 8.59
CA LEU A 189 8.83 -16.04 8.00
C LEU A 189 9.32 -17.03 6.91
N VAL A 190 9.20 -18.31 7.17
CA VAL A 190 9.54 -19.39 6.21
C VAL A 190 8.32 -20.00 5.56
N GLY A 191 7.14 -19.79 6.14
CA GLY A 191 5.89 -20.30 5.59
C GLY A 191 4.65 -19.70 6.26
N VAL A 192 3.50 -19.92 5.63
CA VAL A 192 2.17 -19.53 6.10
C VAL A 192 1.31 -20.78 6.23
N ASN A 193 0.74 -21.02 7.41
CA ASN A 193 -0.07 -22.21 7.68
C ASN A 193 -1.36 -22.20 6.84
N SER A 194 -1.60 -23.27 6.10
CA SER A 194 -2.74 -23.45 5.20
C SER A 194 -3.80 -24.39 5.78
N ARG A 195 -3.39 -25.59 6.21
CA ARG A 195 -4.30 -26.62 6.71
C ARG A 195 -3.64 -27.53 7.73
N SER A 196 -4.43 -28.13 8.61
CA SER A 196 -3.96 -29.04 9.67
C SER A 196 -4.98 -30.09 10.03
N TRP A 197 -4.54 -31.11 10.76
CA TRP A 197 -5.42 -32.15 11.33
C TRP A 197 -6.16 -31.68 12.60
N GLN A 198 -5.67 -30.65 13.29
CA GLN A 198 -6.29 -30.02 14.46
C GLN A 198 -6.40 -30.96 15.69
N GLY A 199 -5.53 -31.98 15.82
CA GLY A 199 -5.57 -32.91 16.96
C GLY A 199 -5.41 -32.18 18.30
N GLY A 200 -6.35 -32.41 19.21
CA GLY A 200 -6.37 -31.79 20.54
C GLY A 200 -6.88 -30.35 20.59
N CYS A 201 -7.32 -29.76 19.48
CA CYS A 201 -7.94 -28.43 19.45
C CYS A 201 -9.38 -28.46 19.98
N LEU A 202 -9.81 -27.39 20.65
CA LEU A 202 -11.19 -27.25 21.14
C LEU A 202 -12.21 -27.40 20.00
N GLY A 203 -13.19 -28.29 20.20
CA GLY A 203 -14.24 -28.57 19.21
C GLY A 203 -13.82 -29.45 18.04
N THR A 204 -12.64 -30.11 18.10
CA THR A 204 -12.23 -31.21 17.23
C THR A 204 -12.66 -32.55 17.87
N ASP A 205 -12.87 -33.58 17.05
CA ASP A 205 -13.18 -34.92 17.54
C ASP A 205 -12.05 -35.37 18.51
N PRO A 206 -12.37 -35.78 19.74
CA PRO A 206 -11.38 -36.26 20.69
C PRO A 206 -10.54 -37.44 20.20
N ALA A 207 -11.02 -38.18 19.22
CA ALA A 207 -10.27 -39.27 18.59
C ALA A 207 -9.21 -38.77 17.58
N GLU A 208 -9.29 -37.50 17.15
CA GLU A 208 -8.27 -36.89 16.27
C GLU A 208 -7.05 -36.46 17.12
N THR A 209 -5.95 -37.20 16.97
CA THR A 209 -4.69 -36.98 17.71
C THR A 209 -3.55 -36.47 16.83
N ARG A 210 -3.75 -36.40 15.52
CA ARG A 210 -2.71 -35.96 14.57
C ARG A 210 -2.44 -34.47 14.70
N THR A 211 -1.16 -34.10 14.85
CA THR A 211 -0.71 -32.70 15.01
C THR A 211 -0.06 -32.15 13.74
N GLY A 212 -0.04 -32.94 12.65
CA GLY A 212 0.55 -32.50 11.38
C GLY A 212 -0.19 -31.36 10.74
N ALA A 213 0.55 -30.49 10.05
CA ALA A 213 0.03 -29.37 9.29
C ALA A 213 0.81 -29.17 7.98
N ILE A 214 0.20 -28.47 7.05
CA ILE A 214 0.82 -28.03 5.79
C ILE A 214 0.84 -26.50 5.81
N ALA A 215 2.04 -25.95 5.67
CA ALA A 215 2.25 -24.53 5.40
C ALA A 215 2.69 -24.34 3.94
N VAL A 216 2.40 -23.18 3.36
CA VAL A 216 2.95 -22.79 2.08
C VAL A 216 4.27 -22.04 2.28
N ARG A 217 5.25 -22.31 1.42
CA ARG A 217 6.59 -21.71 1.48
C ARG A 217 6.54 -20.24 1.15
N THR A 218 7.42 -19.47 1.78
CA THR A 218 7.62 -18.03 1.50
C THR A 218 9.05 -17.69 1.10
N ASP A 219 10.02 -18.55 1.44
CA ASP A 219 11.44 -18.34 1.18
C ASP A 219 11.79 -18.24 -0.33
N ASP A 220 11.14 -19.07 -1.15
CA ASP A 220 11.34 -19.11 -2.61
C ASP A 220 10.62 -17.97 -3.38
N ILE A 221 9.75 -17.22 -2.71
CA ILE A 221 8.99 -16.10 -3.26
C ILE A 221 9.25 -14.78 -2.52
N ALA A 222 10.32 -14.71 -1.72
CA ALA A 222 10.65 -13.49 -0.96
C ALA A 222 10.75 -12.25 -1.85
N GLN A 223 11.34 -12.37 -3.04
CA GLN A 223 11.40 -11.26 -4.01
C GLN A 223 10.02 -10.83 -4.54
N TRP A 224 9.11 -11.78 -4.74
CA TRP A 224 7.73 -11.43 -5.12
C TRP A 224 7.02 -10.69 -3.99
N ILE A 225 7.22 -11.10 -2.73
CA ILE A 225 6.66 -10.38 -1.57
C ILE A 225 7.21 -8.96 -1.55
N VAL A 226 8.53 -8.76 -1.62
CA VAL A 226 9.15 -7.43 -1.66
C VAL A 226 8.57 -6.60 -2.80
N LYS A 227 8.53 -7.12 -4.03
CA LYS A 227 8.00 -6.39 -5.19
C LYS A 227 6.52 -6.02 -5.04
N THR A 228 5.71 -6.89 -4.41
CA THR A 228 4.26 -6.63 -4.21
C THR A 228 4.03 -5.61 -3.10
N THR A 229 4.89 -5.59 -2.07
CA THR A 229 4.81 -4.66 -0.94
C THR A 229 5.54 -3.35 -1.17
N GLU A 230 6.32 -3.25 -2.25
CA GLU A 230 6.93 -1.96 -2.63
C GLU A 230 5.85 -0.88 -2.68
N PRO A 231 6.10 0.30 -2.10
CA PRO A 231 5.17 1.42 -2.17
C PRO A 231 4.81 1.65 -3.64
N ARG A 232 3.52 1.59 -3.95
CA ARG A 232 3.06 2.00 -5.28
C ARG A 232 3.26 3.48 -5.36
N ARG A 233 4.12 3.88 -6.26
CA ARG A 233 4.41 5.29 -6.51
C ARG A 233 3.15 5.89 -7.08
N SER A 234 2.64 6.92 -6.43
CA SER A 234 1.54 7.70 -6.97
C SER A 234 2.05 8.35 -8.24
N ALA A 235 1.60 7.86 -9.40
CA ALA A 235 1.83 8.51 -10.68
C ALA A 235 0.94 9.75 -10.82
N ALA A 236 0.84 10.56 -9.77
CA ALA A 236 0.12 11.82 -9.81
C ALA A 236 0.82 12.72 -10.83
N ALA A 237 0.13 13.02 -11.92
CA ALA A 237 0.59 14.07 -12.81
C ALA A 237 0.59 15.38 -12.03
N HIS A 238 1.68 16.12 -12.16
CA HIS A 238 1.75 17.45 -11.60
C HIS A 238 0.74 18.36 -12.28
N GLU A 239 -0.13 18.94 -11.51
CA GLU A 239 -1.07 19.94 -11.97
C GLU A 239 -0.44 21.33 -11.94
N ALA A 240 -0.24 21.93 -13.11
CA ALA A 240 0.28 23.28 -13.27
C ALA A 240 -0.76 24.36 -12.91
N GLY A 241 -1.37 24.28 -11.74
CA GLY A 241 -2.25 25.36 -11.29
C GLY A 241 -3.64 25.42 -11.91
N GLY A 242 -4.14 24.32 -12.42
CA GLY A 242 -5.52 23.96 -12.35
C GLY A 242 -6.60 24.66 -13.18
N ALA A 243 -6.32 25.29 -14.32
CA ALA A 243 -7.40 25.67 -15.23
C ALA A 243 -7.75 24.57 -16.24
N ASP A 244 -6.89 23.58 -16.38
CA ASP A 244 -7.06 22.53 -17.37
C ASP A 244 -8.21 21.59 -17.03
N GLN A 245 -8.97 21.19 -18.05
CA GLN A 245 -10.06 20.26 -17.90
C GLN A 245 -9.54 18.84 -17.61
N VAL A 246 -8.43 18.47 -18.23
CA VAL A 246 -7.86 17.12 -18.15
C VAL A 246 -6.76 17.06 -17.12
N ARG A 247 -6.78 15.99 -16.34
CA ARG A 247 -5.76 15.60 -15.36
C ARG A 247 -5.32 14.17 -15.65
N PHE A 248 -4.08 13.85 -15.26
CA PHE A 248 -3.58 12.49 -15.26
C PHE A 248 -3.23 12.12 -13.83
N ALA A 249 -3.88 11.10 -13.30
CA ALA A 249 -3.60 10.55 -11.99
C ALA A 249 -4.06 9.09 -11.95
N ASP A 250 -3.42 8.27 -11.16
CA ASP A 250 -3.77 6.86 -11.00
C ASP A 250 -5.08 6.74 -10.21
N TRP A 251 -6.16 6.44 -10.90
CA TRP A 251 -7.50 6.32 -10.32
C TRP A 251 -7.75 4.96 -9.66
N ASP A 252 -7.30 3.88 -10.31
CA ASP A 252 -7.60 2.52 -9.86
C ASP A 252 -6.46 1.85 -9.09
N GLY A 253 -5.31 2.53 -8.95
CA GLY A 253 -4.15 2.05 -8.19
C GLY A 253 -3.33 1.00 -8.95
N ASP A 254 -3.39 1.00 -10.29
CA ASP A 254 -2.63 0.06 -11.13
C ASP A 254 -1.20 0.55 -11.45
N GLY A 255 -0.82 1.71 -10.94
CA GLY A 255 0.48 2.34 -11.16
C GLY A 255 0.58 3.14 -12.44
N LYS A 256 -0.52 3.35 -13.18
CA LYS A 256 -0.57 4.15 -14.39
C LYS A 256 -1.53 5.32 -14.25
N PRO A 257 -1.16 6.51 -14.69
CA PRO A 257 -2.08 7.64 -14.65
C PRO A 257 -3.21 7.45 -15.65
N ASP A 258 -4.42 7.65 -15.14
CA ASP A 258 -5.65 7.60 -15.90
C ASP A 258 -6.00 8.97 -16.48
N TYR A 259 -6.81 8.98 -17.54
CA TYR A 259 -7.33 10.20 -18.12
C TYR A 259 -8.58 10.65 -17.32
N ILE A 260 -8.47 11.78 -16.63
CA ILE A 260 -9.52 12.32 -15.77
C ILE A 260 -9.97 13.67 -16.32
N SER A 261 -11.26 13.80 -16.59
CA SER A 261 -11.85 15.07 -17.05
C SER A 261 -12.69 15.69 -15.94
N ILE A 262 -12.39 16.96 -15.62
CA ILE A 262 -13.14 17.78 -14.67
C ILE A 262 -13.90 18.84 -15.47
N ALA A 263 -15.22 18.68 -15.56
CA ALA A 263 -16.08 19.59 -16.28
C ALA A 263 -16.25 20.95 -15.57
N THR A 264 -16.82 21.92 -16.26
CA THR A 264 -17.03 23.29 -15.70
C THR A 264 -18.06 23.32 -14.56
N ASP A 265 -18.90 22.30 -14.45
CA ASP A 265 -19.85 22.12 -13.34
C ASP A 265 -19.29 21.32 -12.17
N GLY A 266 -18.01 20.95 -12.24
CA GLY A 266 -17.29 20.17 -11.23
C GLY A 266 -17.45 18.65 -11.37
N ASN A 267 -18.24 18.15 -12.32
CA ASN A 267 -18.36 16.72 -12.56
C ASN A 267 -17.01 16.12 -12.98
N VAL A 268 -16.68 14.94 -12.43
CA VAL A 268 -15.45 14.23 -12.73
C VAL A 268 -15.78 12.93 -13.46
N SER A 269 -15.13 12.72 -14.59
CA SER A 269 -15.23 11.48 -15.39
C SER A 269 -13.85 10.88 -15.61
N VAL A 270 -13.76 9.55 -15.60
CA VAL A 270 -12.52 8.79 -15.65
C VAL A 270 -12.53 7.77 -16.78
N TRP A 271 -11.39 7.65 -17.45
CA TRP A 271 -11.04 6.61 -18.41
C TRP A 271 -9.71 5.99 -17.98
N LEU A 272 -9.76 4.69 -17.68
CA LEU A 272 -8.59 3.94 -17.20
C LEU A 272 -7.61 3.70 -18.34
N ASN A 273 -6.34 3.89 -18.04
CA ASN A 273 -5.22 3.70 -18.96
C ASN A 273 -4.96 2.21 -19.21
N ARG A 274 -5.18 1.77 -20.42
CA ARG A 274 -4.86 0.40 -20.88
C ARG A 274 -3.81 0.40 -21.99
N GLY A 275 -3.10 1.51 -22.12
CA GLY A 275 -2.06 1.74 -23.12
C GLY A 275 -2.41 2.84 -24.13
N PRO A 276 -1.54 3.13 -25.09
CA PRO A 276 -1.74 4.19 -26.07
C PRO A 276 -3.07 4.05 -26.82
N ASN A 277 -3.92 5.07 -26.74
CA ASN A 277 -5.28 5.09 -27.30
C ASN A 277 -6.20 3.93 -26.84
N ALA A 278 -5.85 3.22 -25.79
CA ALA A 278 -6.63 2.13 -25.20
C ALA A 278 -7.14 2.55 -23.83
N TRP A 279 -8.34 3.12 -23.80
CA TRP A 279 -8.97 3.66 -22.59
C TRP A 279 -10.22 2.88 -22.22
N ALA A 280 -10.28 2.40 -20.98
CA ALA A 280 -11.49 1.75 -20.47
C ALA A 280 -12.35 2.78 -19.72
N THR A 281 -13.56 3.02 -20.23
CA THR A 281 -14.45 4.03 -19.67
C THR A 281 -15.02 3.58 -18.32
N VAL A 282 -14.75 4.34 -17.27
CA VAL A 282 -15.48 4.25 -15.99
C VAL A 282 -16.73 5.13 -16.03
N GLY A 283 -16.60 6.29 -16.66
CA GLY A 283 -17.66 7.30 -16.75
C GLY A 283 -17.59 8.33 -15.63
N ARG A 284 -18.74 8.92 -15.27
CA ARG A 284 -18.80 9.91 -14.22
C ARG A 284 -18.65 9.24 -12.85
N VAL A 285 -17.62 9.65 -12.11
CA VAL A 285 -17.24 9.09 -10.80
C VAL A 285 -17.51 10.04 -9.65
N ALA A 286 -17.74 11.33 -9.92
CA ALA A 286 -18.10 12.32 -8.92
C ALA A 286 -18.94 13.44 -9.54
N THR A 287 -19.87 13.98 -8.76
CA THR A 287 -20.58 15.23 -9.10
C THR A 287 -19.74 16.47 -8.77
N GLY A 288 -18.63 16.28 -8.05
CA GLY A 288 -17.76 17.34 -7.57
C GLY A 288 -18.36 18.16 -6.42
N THR A 289 -17.48 18.74 -5.61
CA THR A 289 -17.87 19.59 -4.49
C THR A 289 -17.65 21.09 -4.81
N THR A 290 -17.08 21.38 -5.98
CA THR A 290 -16.85 22.75 -6.45
C THR A 290 -17.01 22.84 -7.97
N ALA A 291 -17.63 23.92 -8.45
CA ALA A 291 -17.66 24.28 -9.87
C ALA A 291 -16.37 24.95 -10.34
N ASP A 292 -15.47 25.34 -9.42
CA ASP A 292 -14.16 25.90 -9.75
C ASP A 292 -13.11 24.81 -9.82
N ARG A 293 -12.95 24.20 -11.01
CA ARG A 293 -11.96 23.12 -11.22
C ARG A 293 -10.51 23.56 -10.95
N SER A 294 -10.22 24.86 -10.92
CA SER A 294 -8.88 25.37 -10.57
C SER A 294 -8.51 25.09 -9.10
N ARG A 295 -9.49 24.76 -8.26
CA ARG A 295 -9.32 24.41 -6.85
C ARG A 295 -9.20 22.92 -6.62
N VAL A 296 -9.49 22.10 -7.62
CA VAL A 296 -9.41 20.64 -7.52
C VAL A 296 -7.96 20.17 -7.72
N ARG A 297 -7.54 19.21 -6.94
CA ARG A 297 -6.30 18.44 -7.12
C ARG A 297 -6.60 16.96 -7.01
N LEU A 298 -5.75 16.15 -7.64
CA LEU A 298 -5.83 14.70 -7.60
C LEU A 298 -4.45 14.19 -7.16
N ALA A 299 -4.40 13.59 -5.99
CA ALA A 299 -3.18 13.04 -5.39
C ALA A 299 -3.53 12.00 -4.34
N ASP A 300 -2.65 11.08 -4.04
CA ASP A 300 -2.85 10.04 -3.05
C ASP A 300 -2.65 10.60 -1.64
N TYR A 301 -3.72 10.72 -0.85
CA TYR A 301 -3.65 11.22 0.52
C TYR A 301 -3.24 10.17 1.54
N ASP A 302 -3.77 8.96 1.42
CA ASP A 302 -3.60 7.92 2.42
C ASP A 302 -2.56 6.85 2.03
N GLY A 303 -1.92 6.99 0.86
CA GLY A 303 -0.85 6.11 0.38
C GLY A 303 -1.39 4.78 -0.14
N ASP A 304 -2.67 4.73 -0.57
CA ASP A 304 -3.27 3.51 -1.10
C ASP A 304 -2.98 3.28 -2.59
N GLY A 305 -2.22 4.18 -3.22
CA GLY A 305 -1.84 4.17 -4.63
C GLY A 305 -2.90 4.73 -5.55
N ARG A 306 -4.02 5.25 -5.02
CA ARG A 306 -5.10 5.85 -5.80
C ARG A 306 -5.13 7.34 -5.60
N ALA A 307 -5.42 8.06 -6.67
CA ALA A 307 -5.63 9.49 -6.58
C ALA A 307 -6.96 9.81 -5.88
N ASP A 308 -6.87 10.58 -4.82
CA ASP A 308 -8.00 11.13 -4.08
C ASP A 308 -8.42 12.47 -4.63
N TYR A 309 -9.63 12.90 -4.29
CA TYR A 309 -10.19 14.18 -4.70
C TYR A 309 -9.96 15.24 -3.61
N TRP A 310 -9.16 16.26 -3.93
CA TRP A 310 -8.80 17.33 -3.03
C TRP A 310 -9.43 18.64 -3.48
N VAL A 311 -9.88 19.44 -2.54
CA VAL A 311 -10.41 20.80 -2.81
C VAL A 311 -9.70 21.83 -1.95
N ILE A 312 -9.06 22.80 -2.60
CA ILE A 312 -8.48 23.96 -1.93
C ILE A 312 -9.58 25.03 -1.80
N ASN A 313 -10.05 25.29 -0.60
CA ASN A 313 -11.10 26.26 -0.33
C ASN A 313 -10.64 27.69 -0.55
N ALA A 314 -11.57 28.65 -0.64
CA ALA A 314 -11.27 30.06 -0.87
C ALA A 314 -10.40 30.70 0.24
N ASN A 315 -10.46 30.15 1.46
CA ASN A 315 -9.64 30.57 2.59
C ASN A 315 -8.29 29.82 2.67
N GLY A 316 -8.01 28.92 1.72
CA GLY A 316 -6.79 28.11 1.66
C GLY A 316 -6.86 26.80 2.43
N SER A 317 -7.91 26.52 3.20
CA SER A 317 -8.09 25.21 3.81
C SER A 317 -8.31 24.14 2.75
N VAL A 318 -8.01 22.89 3.08
CA VAL A 318 -8.03 21.78 2.12
C VAL A 318 -8.95 20.68 2.63
N ASN A 319 -9.92 20.29 1.80
CA ASN A 319 -10.75 19.12 2.01
C ASN A 319 -10.22 17.95 1.16
N VAL A 320 -10.37 16.75 1.67
CA VAL A 320 -10.04 15.50 0.95
C VAL A 320 -11.21 14.53 1.02
N HIS A 321 -11.49 13.93 -0.14
CA HIS A 321 -12.41 12.83 -0.29
C HIS A 321 -11.62 11.63 -0.82
N LEU A 322 -11.45 10.59 0.01
CA LEU A 322 -10.70 9.39 -0.37
C LEU A 322 -11.45 8.61 -1.43
N ASN A 323 -10.74 8.21 -2.46
CA ASN A 323 -11.25 7.41 -3.56
C ASN A 323 -11.46 5.95 -3.16
N ARG A 324 -12.70 5.51 -3.07
CA ARG A 324 -13.11 4.11 -2.86
C ARG A 324 -13.79 3.51 -4.09
N GLY A 325 -13.53 4.12 -5.26
CA GLY A 325 -14.12 3.77 -6.54
C GLY A 325 -15.14 4.80 -7.05
N GLY A 326 -15.30 5.92 -6.35
CA GLY A 326 -16.22 6.99 -6.72
C GLY A 326 -17.68 6.57 -6.75
N ASP A 327 -18.57 7.41 -7.31
CA ASP A 327 -20.01 7.23 -7.35
C ASP A 327 -20.45 5.92 -8.03
N VAL A 328 -19.59 5.33 -8.85
CA VAL A 328 -19.88 4.10 -9.62
C VAL A 328 -19.33 2.83 -8.98
N GLY A 329 -18.53 2.98 -7.92
CA GLY A 329 -17.84 1.86 -7.27
C GLY A 329 -18.10 1.82 -5.76
N GLY A 330 -17.03 1.98 -4.97
CA GLY A 330 -17.08 1.92 -3.50
C GLY A 330 -17.47 3.22 -2.81
N GLY A 331 -17.76 4.29 -3.56
CA GLY A 331 -18.08 5.62 -3.05
C GLY A 331 -16.85 6.47 -2.73
N TRP A 332 -17.07 7.48 -1.92
CA TRP A 332 -16.06 8.41 -1.41
C TRP A 332 -16.08 8.39 0.12
N LYS A 333 -14.91 8.43 0.75
CA LYS A 333 -14.82 8.69 2.19
C LYS A 333 -14.42 10.13 2.40
N ASP A 334 -15.37 10.96 2.83
CA ASP A 334 -15.12 12.37 3.17
C ASP A 334 -14.32 12.46 4.48
N LEU A 335 -13.15 13.09 4.42
CA LEU A 335 -12.32 13.38 5.60
C LEU A 335 -12.58 14.80 6.13
N GLY A 336 -13.37 15.62 5.41
CA GLY A 336 -13.54 17.02 5.73
C GLY A 336 -12.26 17.82 5.53
N ILE A 337 -12.03 18.82 6.40
CA ILE A 337 -10.82 19.65 6.34
C ILE A 337 -9.64 18.88 6.93
N VAL A 338 -8.66 18.57 6.09
CA VAL A 338 -7.42 17.87 6.49
C VAL A 338 -6.26 18.83 6.76
N ALA A 339 -6.30 20.05 6.19
CA ALA A 339 -5.31 21.10 6.43
C ALA A 339 -6.00 22.47 6.52
N SER A 340 -5.58 23.29 7.47
CA SER A 340 -6.10 24.67 7.60
C SER A 340 -5.64 25.59 6.46
N GLY A 341 -4.60 25.17 5.72
CA GLY A 341 -4.00 25.89 4.61
C GLY A 341 -2.92 26.88 5.02
N ILE A 342 -1.99 27.08 4.11
CA ILE A 342 -0.84 27.99 4.28
C ILE A 342 -1.09 29.28 3.48
N THR A 343 -1.82 29.18 2.37
CA THR A 343 -2.11 30.29 1.47
C THR A 343 -3.50 30.17 0.87
N ALA A 344 -4.18 31.29 0.69
CA ALA A 344 -5.44 31.36 -0.05
C ALA A 344 -5.23 31.34 -1.59
N LYS A 345 -3.99 31.42 -2.05
CA LYS A 345 -3.65 31.36 -3.49
C LYS A 345 -3.53 29.91 -3.93
N GLN A 346 -4.63 29.31 -4.39
CA GLN A 346 -4.67 27.88 -4.82
C GLN A 346 -3.65 27.55 -5.90
N ASP A 347 -3.24 28.52 -6.72
CA ASP A 347 -2.25 28.35 -7.77
C ASP A 347 -0.80 28.22 -7.25
N GLN A 348 -0.57 28.50 -5.97
CA GLN A 348 0.71 28.22 -5.28
C GLN A 348 0.76 26.82 -4.68
N VAL A 349 -0.37 26.14 -4.50
CA VAL A 349 -0.45 24.86 -3.81
C VAL A 349 -0.29 23.70 -4.78
N ARG A 350 0.52 22.73 -4.39
CA ARG A 350 0.74 21.45 -5.06
C ARG A 350 0.65 20.31 -4.04
N PHE A 351 0.32 19.13 -4.52
CA PHE A 351 0.37 17.90 -3.75
C PHE A 351 1.20 16.87 -4.51
N ALA A 352 2.28 16.40 -3.91
CA ALA A 352 3.16 15.37 -4.45
C ALA A 352 3.88 14.70 -3.29
N ASP A 353 4.27 13.45 -3.46
CA ASP A 353 5.07 12.72 -2.47
C ASP A 353 6.50 13.28 -2.45
N TRP A 354 6.85 14.00 -1.38
CA TRP A 354 8.15 14.62 -1.23
C TRP A 354 9.20 13.69 -0.61
N ASP A 355 8.80 12.89 0.36
CA ASP A 355 9.73 12.05 1.13
C ASP A 355 9.72 10.57 0.73
N GLY A 356 8.90 10.18 -0.27
CA GLY A 356 8.85 8.83 -0.82
C GLY A 356 8.05 7.86 0.04
N ASP A 357 7.16 8.37 0.91
CA ASP A 357 6.36 7.53 1.81
C ASP A 357 5.04 7.06 1.19
N GLY A 358 4.79 7.37 -0.09
CA GLY A 358 3.60 7.01 -0.85
C GLY A 358 2.42 7.95 -0.66
N ARG A 359 2.52 8.98 0.19
CA ARG A 359 1.46 9.96 0.41
C ARG A 359 1.83 11.32 -0.17
N ALA A 360 0.84 12.00 -0.69
CA ALA A 360 1.02 13.35 -1.18
C ALA A 360 1.18 14.34 -0.03
N ASP A 361 2.24 15.13 -0.10
CA ASP A 361 2.57 16.20 0.82
C ASP A 361 2.01 17.54 0.36
N TYR A 362 1.81 18.46 1.31
CA TYR A 362 1.39 19.83 1.01
C TYR A 362 2.62 20.65 0.64
N ILE A 363 2.67 21.13 -0.59
CA ILE A 363 3.80 21.88 -1.15
C ILE A 363 3.32 23.25 -1.60
N THR A 364 4.04 24.29 -1.25
CA THR A 364 3.82 25.62 -1.81
C THR A 364 4.98 26.06 -2.67
N ILE A 365 4.65 26.61 -3.86
CA ILE A 365 5.60 27.25 -4.76
C ILE A 365 5.20 28.70 -4.89
N VAL A 366 5.96 29.60 -4.28
CA VAL A 366 5.64 31.04 -4.31
C VAL A 366 6.20 31.73 -5.56
N ASP A 367 5.85 33.01 -5.75
CA ASP A 367 6.12 33.74 -7.00
C ASP A 367 7.60 33.85 -7.39
N ASN A 368 8.51 33.76 -6.42
CA ASN A 368 9.97 33.75 -6.65
C ASN A 368 10.55 32.35 -6.84
N GLY A 369 9.70 31.31 -6.99
CA GLY A 369 10.10 29.93 -7.20
C GLY A 369 10.50 29.18 -5.93
N ASN A 370 10.52 29.80 -4.75
CA ASN A 370 10.81 29.10 -3.50
C ASN A 370 9.76 28.04 -3.23
N VAL A 371 10.22 26.88 -2.77
CA VAL A 371 9.38 25.73 -2.41
C VAL A 371 9.44 25.49 -0.91
N SER A 372 8.28 25.33 -0.29
CA SER A 372 8.16 24.90 1.11
C SER A 372 7.24 23.68 1.22
N VAL A 373 7.54 22.79 2.16
CA VAL A 373 6.88 21.48 2.28
C VAL A 373 6.38 21.23 3.69
N TRP A 374 5.20 20.62 3.78
CA TRP A 374 4.62 20.03 4.96
C TRP A 374 4.29 18.57 4.64
N LEU A 375 5.01 17.65 5.31
CA LEU A 375 4.88 16.22 5.12
C LEU A 375 3.57 15.71 5.70
N ASN A 376 2.87 14.89 4.94
CA ASN A 376 1.64 14.23 5.34
C ASN A 376 1.95 12.99 6.18
N ARG A 377 1.69 13.05 7.47
CA ARG A 377 1.90 11.93 8.40
C ARG A 377 0.65 11.09 8.63
N GLY A 378 -0.39 11.28 7.79
CA GLY A 378 -1.69 10.63 7.96
C GLY A 378 -2.50 11.25 9.12
N ASP A 379 -3.77 10.83 9.24
CA ASP A 379 -4.67 11.23 10.33
C ASP A 379 -4.72 12.78 10.56
N ASN A 380 -4.64 13.56 9.48
CA ASN A 380 -4.57 15.02 9.48
C ASN A 380 -3.33 15.59 10.21
N ALA A 381 -2.29 14.81 10.40
CA ALA A 381 -1.02 15.26 10.98
C ALA A 381 -0.07 15.74 9.88
N TRP A 382 0.43 16.96 10.04
CA TRP A 382 1.36 17.59 9.10
C TRP A 382 2.65 17.99 9.80
N GLU A 383 3.79 17.63 9.21
CA GLU A 383 5.12 18.00 9.69
C GLU A 383 5.74 19.04 8.76
N GLY A 384 5.84 20.29 9.22
CA GLY A 384 6.49 21.36 8.45
C GLY A 384 8.00 21.21 8.45
N ILE A 385 8.60 20.93 7.29
CA ILE A 385 10.08 20.90 7.13
C ILE A 385 10.64 22.21 6.58
N GLY A 386 9.78 23.18 6.31
CA GLY A 386 10.18 24.52 5.91
C GLY A 386 10.49 24.67 4.43
N ARG A 387 11.37 25.64 4.12
CA ARG A 387 11.78 25.90 2.72
C ARG A 387 12.82 24.86 2.31
N VAL A 388 12.48 24.11 1.27
CA VAL A 388 13.30 23.00 0.73
C VAL A 388 14.01 23.35 -0.56
N ALA A 389 13.61 24.43 -1.24
CA ALA A 389 14.30 24.95 -2.43
C ALA A 389 14.16 26.46 -2.52
N THR A 390 15.22 27.13 -3.00
CA THR A 390 15.17 28.56 -3.35
C THR A 390 14.59 28.80 -4.73
N GLY A 391 14.37 27.73 -5.51
CA GLY A 391 13.87 27.82 -6.86
C GLY A 391 14.89 28.32 -7.89
N THR A 392 14.77 27.85 -9.11
CA THR A 392 15.64 28.23 -10.23
C THR A 392 14.91 29.09 -11.26
N THR A 393 13.64 29.40 -11.01
CA THR A 393 12.80 30.25 -11.87
C THR A 393 11.94 31.19 -11.04
N THR A 394 11.71 32.39 -11.55
CA THR A 394 10.75 33.36 -10.98
C THR A 394 9.32 33.17 -11.49
N ASP A 395 9.11 32.21 -12.38
CA ASP A 395 7.81 31.87 -12.94
C ASP A 395 7.40 30.46 -12.46
N ARG A 396 6.65 30.39 -11.33
CA ARG A 396 6.19 29.14 -10.75
C ARG A 396 5.31 28.30 -11.68
N SER A 397 4.69 28.91 -12.70
CA SER A 397 3.87 28.18 -13.68
C SER A 397 4.69 27.23 -14.55
N ARG A 398 6.02 27.41 -14.56
CA ARG A 398 6.98 26.54 -15.28
C ARG A 398 7.52 25.39 -14.42
N VAL A 399 7.26 25.41 -13.12
CA VAL A 399 7.70 24.35 -12.22
C VAL A 399 6.76 23.17 -12.30
N ARG A 400 7.32 21.96 -12.30
CA ARG A 400 6.63 20.68 -12.16
C ARG A 400 7.29 19.85 -11.07
N LEU A 401 6.55 18.96 -10.51
CA LEU A 401 7.01 17.98 -9.52
C LEU A 401 6.64 16.58 -10.03
N ALA A 402 7.62 15.76 -10.33
CA ALA A 402 7.45 14.40 -10.81
C ALA A 402 8.69 13.59 -10.49
N ASP A 403 8.58 12.29 -10.35
CA ASP A 403 9.70 11.40 -10.02
C ASP A 403 10.51 11.09 -11.28
N TRP A 404 11.73 11.64 -11.38
CA TRP A 404 12.61 11.43 -12.52
C TRP A 404 13.34 10.08 -12.49
N ASN A 405 13.84 9.73 -11.30
CA ASN A 405 14.76 8.59 -11.13
C ASN A 405 14.06 7.32 -10.66
N GLY A 406 12.75 7.37 -10.42
CA GLY A 406 11.95 6.24 -9.99
C GLY A 406 12.14 5.87 -8.52
N ASP A 407 12.56 6.80 -7.64
CA ASP A 407 12.77 6.55 -6.21
C ASP A 407 11.53 6.81 -5.34
N GLY A 408 10.42 7.23 -5.95
CA GLY A 408 9.16 7.54 -5.27
C GLY A 408 9.04 8.97 -4.79
N ARG A 409 10.10 9.78 -4.89
CA ARG A 409 10.08 11.18 -4.47
C ARG A 409 9.81 12.10 -5.64
N ALA A 410 9.09 13.16 -5.36
CA ALA A 410 8.88 14.21 -6.35
C ALA A 410 10.12 15.07 -6.52
N ASP A 411 10.67 15.09 -7.73
CA ASP A 411 11.80 15.89 -8.14
C ASP A 411 11.36 17.27 -8.65
N TYR A 412 12.30 18.21 -8.71
CA TYR A 412 12.05 19.58 -9.15
C TYR A 412 12.37 19.73 -10.65
N TRP A 413 11.34 20.04 -11.43
CA TRP A 413 11.44 20.21 -12.89
C TRP A 413 11.14 21.64 -13.29
N VAL A 414 11.87 22.15 -14.25
CA VAL A 414 11.62 23.49 -14.85
C VAL A 414 11.54 23.42 -16.36
N ILE A 415 10.43 23.87 -16.91
CA ILE A 415 10.24 24.08 -18.33
C ILE A 415 10.74 25.47 -18.68
N ASN A 416 11.87 25.56 -19.37
CA ASN A 416 12.49 26.83 -19.73
C ASN A 416 11.65 27.61 -20.77
N PRO A 417 11.87 28.94 -20.92
CA PRO A 417 11.17 29.73 -21.93
C PRO A 417 11.30 29.23 -23.37
N ASN A 418 12.40 28.57 -23.71
CA ASN A 418 12.64 27.96 -25.01
C ASN A 418 12.00 26.55 -25.17
N GLY A 419 11.32 26.05 -24.12
CA GLY A 419 10.68 24.74 -24.10
C GLY A 419 11.58 23.59 -23.63
N SER A 420 12.88 23.82 -23.43
CA SER A 420 13.75 22.79 -22.84
C SER A 420 13.37 22.53 -21.37
N VAL A 421 13.71 21.35 -20.87
CA VAL A 421 13.34 20.89 -19.53
C VAL A 421 14.59 20.55 -18.74
N ASN A 422 14.68 21.13 -17.55
CA ASN A 422 15.73 20.82 -16.58
C ASN A 422 15.16 20.09 -15.38
N VAL A 423 15.96 19.20 -14.78
CA VAL A 423 15.60 18.40 -13.57
C VAL A 423 16.68 18.51 -12.49
N TRP A 424 16.22 18.57 -11.27
CA TRP A 424 16.99 18.40 -10.04
C TRP A 424 16.33 17.30 -9.20
N VAL A 425 17.10 16.22 -8.95
CA VAL A 425 16.65 15.09 -8.14
C VAL A 425 16.64 15.46 -6.67
N ASN A 426 15.56 15.10 -6.00
CA ASN A 426 15.29 15.41 -4.60
C ASN A 426 15.94 14.37 -3.66
N GLU A 427 17.04 14.74 -2.99
CA GLU A 427 17.66 13.97 -1.91
C GLU A 427 17.26 14.51 -0.51
N GLY A 428 16.15 15.25 -0.43
CA GLY A 428 15.66 15.92 0.78
C GLY A 428 15.67 17.44 0.69
N GLY A 429 16.09 18.01 -0.44
CA GLY A 429 16.14 19.45 -0.66
C GLY A 429 17.15 20.18 0.24
N ASP A 430 17.06 21.52 0.28
CA ASP A 430 17.97 22.41 1.02
C ASP A 430 18.08 22.10 2.53
N VAL A 431 17.09 21.41 3.09
CA VAL A 431 17.03 21.07 4.53
C VAL A 431 17.41 19.64 4.86
N GLY A 432 17.61 18.80 3.83
CA GLY A 432 17.92 17.38 3.97
C GLY A 432 19.21 16.99 3.24
N GLY A 433 19.11 15.99 2.35
CA GLY A 433 20.25 15.44 1.59
C GLY A 433 20.74 16.31 0.43
N GLY A 434 20.03 17.40 0.10
CA GLY A 434 20.37 18.28 -1.01
C GLY A 434 19.63 17.95 -2.31
N TRP A 435 20.26 18.36 -3.43
CA TRP A 435 19.77 18.18 -4.79
C TRP A 435 20.85 17.61 -5.68
N ILE A 436 20.50 16.63 -6.50
CA ILE A 436 21.39 16.18 -7.59
C ILE A 436 20.98 16.92 -8.86
N THR A 437 21.86 17.70 -9.45
CA THR A 437 21.60 18.39 -10.72
C THR A 437 21.76 17.43 -11.88
N VAL A 438 20.64 17.04 -12.51
CA VAL A 438 20.66 16.29 -13.77
C VAL A 438 20.91 17.24 -14.94
N GLY A 439 20.39 18.44 -14.87
CA GLY A 439 20.47 19.45 -15.91
C GLY A 439 19.37 19.30 -16.96
N GLN A 440 19.69 19.63 -18.23
CA GLN A 440 18.71 19.55 -19.31
C GLN A 440 18.45 18.11 -19.72
N VAL A 441 17.21 17.64 -19.50
CA VAL A 441 16.78 16.26 -19.81
C VAL A 441 16.02 16.17 -21.12
N ALA A 442 15.45 17.28 -21.62
CA ALA A 442 14.75 17.36 -22.89
C ALA A 442 14.99 18.70 -23.57
N SER A 443 15.13 18.71 -24.88
CA SER A 443 15.20 19.96 -25.68
C SER A 443 13.85 20.65 -25.80
N GLY A 444 12.76 19.92 -25.48
CA GLY A 444 11.39 20.41 -25.54
C GLY A 444 10.75 20.32 -26.93
N VAL A 445 9.44 20.20 -26.92
CA VAL A 445 8.63 20.12 -28.14
C VAL A 445 7.71 21.32 -28.32
N THR A 446 7.62 22.20 -27.31
CA THR A 446 6.82 23.41 -27.34
C THR A 446 7.33 24.45 -26.33
N THR A 447 7.15 25.72 -26.66
CA THR A 447 7.36 26.84 -25.71
C THR A 447 6.12 27.14 -24.86
N GLU A 448 4.98 26.50 -25.15
CA GLU A 448 3.71 26.63 -24.41
C GLU A 448 3.72 25.70 -23.20
N HIS A 449 4.47 26.06 -22.15
CA HIS A 449 4.69 25.23 -20.96
C HIS A 449 3.38 24.77 -20.28
N ALA A 450 2.28 25.52 -20.41
CA ALA A 450 0.98 25.13 -19.86
C ALA A 450 0.38 23.87 -20.50
N ARG A 451 0.89 23.45 -21.65
CA ARG A 451 0.47 22.22 -22.35
C ARG A 451 1.30 21.00 -21.96
N VAL A 452 2.38 21.21 -21.21
CA VAL A 452 3.32 20.14 -20.82
C VAL A 452 2.97 19.58 -19.45
N HIS A 453 2.81 18.25 -19.39
CA HIS A 453 2.59 17.48 -18.18
C HIS A 453 3.64 16.37 -18.09
N PHE A 454 3.87 15.88 -16.88
CA PHE A 454 4.79 14.77 -16.61
C PHE A 454 4.07 13.75 -15.75
N ALA A 455 4.10 12.49 -16.18
CA ALA A 455 3.54 11.36 -15.43
C ALA A 455 4.10 10.05 -15.99
N ASP A 456 4.18 9.00 -15.20
CA ASP A 456 4.57 7.66 -15.65
C ASP A 456 3.40 7.00 -16.40
N PHE A 457 3.25 7.31 -17.68
CA PHE A 457 2.11 6.87 -18.50
C PHE A 457 2.06 5.35 -18.70
N ASN A 458 3.21 4.71 -18.78
CA ASN A 458 3.29 3.27 -19.07
C ASN A 458 3.44 2.39 -17.82
N GLY A 459 3.66 2.96 -16.63
CA GLY A 459 3.82 2.26 -15.37
C GLY A 459 5.20 1.62 -15.19
N ASP A 460 6.23 2.16 -15.84
CA ASP A 460 7.61 1.64 -15.77
C ASP A 460 8.48 2.35 -14.70
N VAL A 461 7.88 3.20 -13.89
CA VAL A 461 8.44 4.04 -12.83
C VAL A 461 9.24 5.25 -13.31
N HIS A 462 9.38 5.43 -14.61
CA HIS A 462 10.01 6.63 -15.18
C HIS A 462 8.96 7.63 -15.63
N THR A 463 9.22 8.89 -15.35
CA THR A 463 8.30 9.96 -15.76
C THR A 463 8.34 10.19 -17.27
N ASP A 464 7.16 10.19 -17.90
CA ASP A 464 6.96 10.47 -19.31
C ASP A 464 6.59 11.93 -19.56
N PHE A 465 6.90 12.40 -20.76
CA PHE A 465 6.54 13.73 -21.24
C PHE A 465 5.18 13.65 -21.97
N LEU A 466 4.17 14.31 -21.42
CA LEU A 466 2.82 14.36 -21.99
C LEU A 466 2.55 15.75 -22.54
N LEU A 467 2.09 15.84 -23.79
CA LEU A 467 1.78 17.11 -24.43
C LEU A 467 0.31 17.18 -24.84
N ARG A 468 -0.41 18.14 -24.27
CA ARG A 468 -1.77 18.48 -24.68
C ARG A 468 -1.77 19.13 -26.06
N GLY A 469 -2.76 18.84 -26.88
CA GLY A 469 -3.01 19.52 -28.15
C GLY A 469 -3.16 21.04 -27.99
N SER A 470 -3.02 21.79 -29.06
CA SER A 470 -3.11 23.26 -29.03
C SER A 470 -4.53 23.77 -28.80
N GLY A 471 -4.64 25.00 -28.34
CA GLY A 471 -5.93 25.66 -28.07
C GLY A 471 -6.74 24.96 -26.98
N THR A 472 -8.00 24.65 -27.26
CA THR A 472 -8.94 23.98 -26.34
C THR A 472 -8.91 22.45 -26.46
N SER A 473 -7.95 21.89 -27.21
CA SER A 473 -7.86 20.44 -27.40
C SER A 473 -7.64 19.71 -26.08
N THR A 474 -8.34 18.59 -25.91
CA THR A 474 -8.17 17.64 -24.81
C THR A 474 -7.42 16.37 -25.24
N ALA A 475 -6.93 16.34 -26.49
CA ALA A 475 -6.07 15.27 -27.00
C ALA A 475 -4.65 15.38 -26.44
N TYR A 476 -3.96 14.25 -26.28
CA TYR A 476 -2.59 14.18 -25.79
C TYR A 476 -1.70 13.29 -26.63
N SER A 477 -0.43 13.69 -26.73
CA SER A 477 0.67 12.87 -27.25
C SER A 477 1.69 12.63 -26.17
N ALA A 478 2.46 11.53 -26.26
CA ALA A 478 3.45 11.19 -25.26
C ALA A 478 4.81 10.82 -25.86
N TRP A 479 5.86 11.05 -25.06
CA TRP A 479 7.20 10.56 -25.21
C TRP A 479 7.57 9.84 -23.92
N LEU A 480 7.82 8.52 -24.04
CA LEU A 480 8.21 7.69 -22.89
C LEU A 480 9.65 8.01 -22.49
N GLY A 481 9.85 8.26 -21.20
CA GLY A 481 11.16 8.41 -20.59
C GLY A 481 11.78 7.05 -20.27
N ASP A 482 13.10 6.97 -20.28
CA ASP A 482 13.85 5.78 -19.86
C ASP A 482 14.77 6.07 -18.65
N GLY A 483 14.52 7.21 -17.97
CA GLY A 483 15.33 7.69 -16.85
C GLY A 483 16.70 8.25 -17.25
N ASN A 484 17.00 8.32 -18.56
CA ASN A 484 18.26 8.88 -19.07
C ASN A 484 18.05 10.27 -19.68
N VAL A 485 19.09 11.08 -19.64
CA VAL A 485 19.11 12.38 -20.30
C VAL A 485 18.90 12.22 -21.80
N ASN A 486 17.87 12.88 -22.34
CA ASN A 486 17.41 12.77 -23.73
C ASN A 486 16.94 11.35 -24.15
N GLY A 487 16.66 10.47 -23.20
CA GLY A 487 16.13 9.12 -23.45
C GLY A 487 14.61 9.13 -23.67
N TRP A 488 14.12 9.91 -24.65
CA TRP A 488 12.70 10.05 -24.94
C TRP A 488 12.28 9.29 -26.20
N ASN A 489 11.33 8.37 -26.05
CA ASN A 489 10.75 7.61 -27.15
C ASN A 489 9.34 8.12 -27.48
N GLY A 490 9.19 8.80 -28.60
CA GLY A 490 7.89 9.30 -29.05
C GLY A 490 6.95 8.18 -29.49
N ILE A 491 5.82 8.03 -28.80
CA ILE A 491 4.77 7.04 -29.11
C ILE A 491 3.57 7.66 -29.83
N GLY A 492 3.61 8.97 -30.07
CA GLY A 492 2.56 9.71 -30.78
C GLY A 492 1.34 10.00 -29.91
N GLN A 493 0.17 10.06 -30.53
CA GLN A 493 -1.07 10.35 -29.83
C GLN A 493 -1.47 9.19 -28.90
N ILE A 494 -1.75 9.52 -27.65
CA ILE A 494 -2.17 8.55 -26.61
C ILE A 494 -3.65 8.69 -26.25
N ALA A 495 -4.25 9.85 -26.46
CA ALA A 495 -5.66 10.11 -26.25
C ALA A 495 -6.17 11.09 -27.31
N SER A 496 -7.35 10.79 -27.88
CA SER A 496 -8.02 11.67 -28.86
C SER A 496 -8.76 12.84 -28.22
N GLY A 497 -8.91 12.82 -26.88
CA GLY A 497 -9.65 13.80 -26.12
C GLY A 497 -11.14 13.45 -25.96
N VAL A 498 -11.81 14.19 -25.06
CA VAL A 498 -13.25 14.12 -24.74
C VAL A 498 -13.92 15.48 -24.85
#